data_c05730a05421cc7bf89f4ace03c8ae12
#
_entry.id   c05730a05421cc7bf89f4ace03c8ae12
#
_cell.length_a   1.000
_cell.length_b   1.000
_cell.length_c   1.000
_cell.angle_alpha   90.00
_cell.angle_beta   90.00
_cell.angle_gamma   90.00
#
_symmetry.space_group_name_H-M   'P 1'
#
loop_
_entity.id
_entity.type
_entity.pdbx_description
1 polymer ?
#
loop_
_entity_poly.entity_id
_entity_poly.type
_entity_poly.pdbx_seq_one_letter_code
_entity_poly.pdbx_strand_id
1 'polypeptide(L)'
;MLGTPTLFQIPTVEYCMSLIRTMNLLMQHGHSLDTCFVGGDAFVAKARNGIVQSFIESWATPYPADILLFIDDDQSWEAEAVLRIIQDPHEIIGVAIPNTRTYHLRAAL
;
A
#
# COMPACT_ATOMS: atom_id res chain seq x y z
N MET A 1 -3.60 5.10 -4.09
CA MET A 1 -4.36 4.11 -3.27
C MET A 1 -3.41 3.07 -2.71
N LEU A 2 -3.50 2.80 -1.44
CA LEU A 2 -2.77 1.71 -0.79
C LEU A 2 -3.71 0.52 -0.62
N GLY A 3 -3.42 -0.58 -1.30
CA GLY A 3 -4.22 -1.79 -1.27
C GLY A 3 -3.59 -2.86 -0.38
N THR A 4 -4.37 -3.41 0.54
CA THR A 4 -3.90 -4.42 1.48
C THR A 4 -4.82 -5.62 1.50
N PRO A 5 -4.36 -6.78 0.99
CA PRO A 5 -5.06 -8.03 1.23
C PRO A 5 -4.88 -8.42 2.69
N THR A 6 -5.98 -8.78 3.36
CA THR A 6 -5.93 -9.11 4.78
C THR A 6 -6.87 -10.28 5.08
N LEU A 7 -6.30 -11.47 5.27
CA LEU A 7 -7.08 -12.71 5.43
C LEU A 7 -8.03 -12.64 6.62
N PHE A 8 -7.56 -12.16 7.77
CA PHE A 8 -8.33 -12.10 9.00
C PHE A 8 -8.86 -10.70 9.33
N GLN A 9 -8.64 -9.73 8.47
CA GLN A 9 -9.03 -8.33 8.68
C GLN A 9 -8.40 -7.72 9.94
N ILE A 10 -7.20 -8.20 10.30
CA ILE A 10 -6.48 -7.77 11.50
C ILE A 10 -5.05 -7.38 11.10
N PRO A 11 -4.83 -6.14 10.62
CA PRO A 11 -3.48 -5.65 10.38
C PRO A 11 -2.67 -5.60 11.68
N THR A 12 -1.35 -5.79 11.57
CA THR A 12 -0.48 -5.66 12.75
C THR A 12 -0.41 -4.21 13.23
N VAL A 13 -0.04 -4.03 14.50
CA VAL A 13 0.16 -2.68 15.06
C VAL A 13 1.25 -1.95 14.28
N GLU A 14 2.32 -2.65 13.91
CA GLU A 14 3.43 -2.09 13.12
C GLU A 14 2.95 -1.60 11.76
N TYR A 15 2.07 -2.35 11.10
CA TYR A 15 1.43 -1.91 9.85
C TYR A 15 0.66 -0.60 10.07
N CYS A 16 -0.18 -0.56 11.10
CA CYS A 16 -0.98 0.62 11.41
C CYS A 16 -0.13 1.86 11.70
N MET A 17 0.94 1.68 12.47
CA MET A 17 1.87 2.79 12.76
C MET A 17 2.57 3.30 11.51
N SER A 18 3.01 2.39 10.65
CA SER A 18 3.62 2.75 9.36
C SER A 18 2.63 3.49 8.47
N LEU A 19 1.38 3.03 8.43
CA LEU A 19 0.32 3.67 7.64
C LEU A 19 0.07 5.11 8.11
N ILE A 20 -0.06 5.33 9.41
CA ILE A 20 -0.32 6.65 9.97
C ILE A 20 0.84 7.61 9.63
N ARG A 21 2.07 7.17 9.81
CA ARG A 21 3.25 7.98 9.47
C ARG A 21 3.32 8.31 7.99
N THR A 22 2.96 7.33 7.15
CA THR A 22 2.92 7.52 5.69
C THR A 22 1.87 8.53 5.30
N MET A 23 0.67 8.44 5.84
CA MET A 23 -0.39 9.41 5.57
C MET A 23 0.03 10.82 5.94
N ASN A 24 0.65 11.00 7.11
CA ASN A 24 1.12 12.31 7.55
C ASN A 24 2.20 12.88 6.61
N LEU A 25 3.17 12.06 6.23
CA LEU A 25 4.24 12.50 5.34
C LEU A 25 3.71 12.87 3.96
N LEU A 26 2.84 12.05 3.38
CA LEU A 26 2.28 12.31 2.07
C LEU A 26 1.45 13.59 2.06
N MET A 27 0.66 13.84 3.10
CA MET A 27 -0.10 15.08 3.22
C MET A 27 0.81 16.31 3.25
N GLN A 28 1.95 16.24 3.92
CA GLN A 28 2.94 17.33 3.94
C GLN A 28 3.51 17.63 2.55
N HIS A 29 3.49 16.66 1.64
CA HIS A 29 3.97 16.80 0.26
C HIS A 29 2.84 17.02 -0.75
N GLY A 30 1.63 17.32 -0.29
CA GLY A 30 0.50 17.60 -1.17
C GLY A 30 -0.15 16.38 -1.79
N HIS A 31 0.12 15.19 -1.27
CA HIS A 31 -0.50 13.95 -1.73
C HIS A 31 -1.62 13.52 -0.79
N SER A 32 -2.62 12.85 -1.33
CA SER A 32 -3.67 12.18 -0.56
C SER A 32 -3.50 10.67 -0.65
N LEU A 33 -3.88 9.96 0.39
CA LEU A 33 -3.76 8.50 0.44
C LEU A 33 -5.10 7.89 0.81
N ASP A 34 -5.67 7.12 -0.12
CA ASP A 34 -6.81 6.26 0.15
C ASP A 34 -6.34 4.84 0.42
N THR A 35 -7.03 4.15 1.30
CA THR A 35 -6.75 2.76 1.63
C THR A 35 -7.87 1.85 1.12
N CYS A 36 -7.49 0.66 0.68
CA CYS A 36 -8.43 -0.38 0.27
C CYS A 36 -8.01 -1.71 0.91
N PHE A 37 -8.81 -2.17 1.86
CA PHE A 37 -8.61 -3.46 2.51
C PHE A 37 -9.60 -4.47 1.93
N VAL A 38 -9.08 -5.59 1.45
CA VAL A 38 -9.92 -6.70 1.00
C VAL A 38 -9.60 -7.92 1.86
N GLY A 39 -10.58 -8.35 2.64
CA GLY A 39 -10.43 -9.41 3.60
C GLY A 39 -11.35 -10.60 3.37
N GLY A 40 -11.17 -11.64 4.18
CA GLY A 40 -12.04 -12.80 4.20
C GLY A 40 -11.81 -13.82 3.10
N ASP A 41 -10.77 -13.66 2.28
CA ASP A 41 -10.47 -14.57 1.18
C ASP A 41 -9.09 -15.21 1.38
N ALA A 42 -9.06 -16.55 1.39
CA ALA A 42 -7.83 -17.31 1.48
C ALA A 42 -6.95 -17.20 0.21
N PHE A 43 -7.54 -16.79 -0.91
CA PHE A 43 -6.82 -16.63 -2.16
C PHE A 43 -6.32 -15.19 -2.30
N VAL A 44 -5.03 -14.98 -2.08
CA VAL A 44 -4.39 -13.67 -2.17
C VAL A 44 -4.59 -13.04 -3.55
N ALA A 45 -4.51 -13.85 -4.61
CA ALA A 45 -4.71 -13.36 -5.98
C ALA A 45 -6.11 -12.76 -6.15
N LYS A 46 -7.14 -13.37 -5.57
CA LYS A 46 -8.51 -12.86 -5.65
C LYS A 46 -8.67 -11.55 -4.87
N ALA A 47 -8.07 -11.49 -3.68
CA ALA A 47 -8.07 -10.26 -2.88
C ALA A 47 -7.37 -9.12 -3.64
N ARG A 48 -6.23 -9.39 -4.27
CA ARG A 48 -5.49 -8.40 -5.07
C ARG A 48 -6.29 -7.94 -6.29
N ASN A 49 -7.01 -8.86 -6.96
CA ASN A 49 -7.88 -8.49 -8.07
C ASN A 49 -9.01 -7.56 -7.61
N GLY A 50 -9.58 -7.78 -6.43
CA GLY A 50 -10.58 -6.89 -5.84
C GLY A 50 -10.02 -5.49 -5.58
N ILE A 51 -8.79 -5.40 -5.14
CA ILE A 51 -8.10 -4.13 -4.92
C ILE A 51 -7.87 -3.41 -6.25
N VAL A 52 -7.41 -4.10 -7.28
CA VAL A 52 -7.23 -3.53 -8.63
C VAL A 52 -8.56 -3.01 -9.16
N GLN A 53 -9.64 -3.75 -8.96
CA GLN A 53 -10.97 -3.31 -9.37
C GLN A 53 -11.37 -2.01 -8.66
N SER A 54 -11.15 -1.91 -7.36
CA SER A 54 -11.43 -0.68 -6.61
C SER A 54 -10.60 0.50 -7.09
N PHE A 55 -9.35 0.24 -7.44
CA PHE A 55 -8.47 1.26 -8.03
C PHE A 55 -9.02 1.78 -9.36
N ILE A 56 -9.43 0.89 -10.25
CA ILE A 56 -10.00 1.27 -11.54
C ILE A 56 -11.34 1.99 -11.36
N GLU A 57 -12.19 1.53 -10.45
CA GLU A 57 -13.49 2.16 -10.16
C GLU A 57 -13.33 3.57 -9.60
N SER A 58 -12.20 3.88 -8.93
CA SER A 58 -11.94 5.22 -8.41
C SER A 58 -11.88 6.27 -9.53
N TRP A 59 -11.55 5.87 -10.74
CA TRP A 59 -11.44 6.79 -11.89
C TRP A 59 -12.78 7.39 -12.33
N ALA A 60 -13.89 6.76 -11.95
CA ALA A 60 -15.23 7.29 -12.18
C ALA A 60 -15.72 8.20 -11.04
N THR A 61 -14.90 8.44 -10.02
CA THR A 61 -15.22 9.27 -8.86
C THR A 61 -14.54 10.64 -8.97
N PRO A 62 -14.94 11.63 -8.13
CA PRO A 62 -14.24 12.91 -8.07
C PRO A 62 -12.79 12.83 -7.58
N TYR A 63 -12.38 11.70 -7.01
CA TYR A 63 -11.05 11.48 -6.43
C TYR A 63 -10.38 10.24 -7.04
N PRO A 64 -10.01 10.29 -8.33
CA PRO A 64 -9.34 9.15 -8.95
C PRO A 64 -7.95 8.95 -8.35
N ALA A 65 -7.59 7.69 -8.12
CA ALA A 65 -6.25 7.35 -7.67
C ALA A 65 -5.31 7.21 -8.87
N ASP A 66 -4.12 7.80 -8.77
CA ASP A 66 -3.11 7.78 -9.83
C ASP A 66 -2.16 6.59 -9.71
N ILE A 67 -1.91 6.16 -8.48
CA ILE A 67 -0.94 5.11 -8.16
C ILE A 67 -1.60 4.08 -7.26
N LEU A 68 -1.36 2.81 -7.55
CA LEU A 68 -1.74 1.69 -6.69
C LEU A 68 -0.51 1.07 -6.08
N LEU A 69 -0.47 1.03 -4.75
CA LEU A 69 0.59 0.42 -3.97
C LEU A 69 0.02 -0.76 -3.19
N PHE A 70 0.64 -1.94 -3.32
CA PHE A 70 0.29 -3.11 -2.53
C PHE A 70 1.22 -3.27 -1.34
N ILE A 71 0.66 -3.42 -0.15
CA ILE A 71 1.40 -3.76 1.07
C ILE A 71 0.58 -4.79 1.86
N ASP A 72 1.22 -5.86 2.27
CA ASP A 72 0.57 -6.89 3.08
C ASP A 72 0.34 -6.38 4.52
N ASP A 73 -0.64 -6.97 5.21
CA ASP A 73 -1.14 -6.47 6.50
C ASP A 73 -0.21 -6.73 7.70
N ASP A 74 0.86 -7.48 7.50
CA ASP A 74 1.86 -7.80 8.52
C ASP A 74 3.20 -7.08 8.28
N GLN A 75 3.25 -6.14 7.34
CA GLN A 75 4.47 -5.41 7.01
C GLN A 75 4.56 -4.09 7.76
N SER A 76 5.80 -3.69 8.05
CA SER A 76 6.13 -2.34 8.49
C SER A 76 7.12 -1.71 7.50
N TRP A 77 7.08 -0.40 7.39
CA TRP A 77 7.94 0.34 6.47
C TRP A 77 8.18 1.75 6.95
N GLU A 78 9.19 2.39 6.42
CA GLU A 78 9.43 3.80 6.64
C GLU A 78 8.61 4.63 5.64
N ALA A 79 7.97 5.69 6.13
CA ALA A 79 7.11 6.55 5.32
C ALA A 79 7.87 7.14 4.11
N GLU A 80 9.14 7.47 4.30
CA GLU A 80 10.01 8.01 3.24
C GLU A 80 10.17 7.03 2.07
N ALA A 81 10.12 5.71 2.34
CA ALA A 81 10.21 4.70 1.29
C ALA A 81 9.02 4.79 0.34
N VAL A 82 7.81 4.99 0.87
CA VAL A 82 6.60 5.18 0.06
C VAL A 82 6.69 6.47 -0.76
N LEU A 83 7.11 7.57 -0.14
CA LEU A 83 7.29 8.83 -0.85
C LEU A 83 8.26 8.69 -2.03
N ARG A 84 9.36 7.97 -1.84
CA ARG A 84 10.33 7.71 -2.92
C ARG A 84 9.73 6.88 -4.04
N ILE A 85 8.92 5.88 -3.70
CA ILE A 85 8.25 5.04 -4.70
C ILE A 85 7.32 5.88 -5.57
N ILE A 86 6.47 6.72 -4.97
CA ILE A 86 5.51 7.52 -5.74
C ILE A 86 6.17 8.63 -6.55
N GLN A 87 7.37 9.03 -6.20
CA GLN A 87 8.15 10.03 -6.96
C GLN A 87 9.01 9.41 -8.06
N ASP A 88 9.12 8.09 -8.09
CA ASP A 88 9.90 7.38 -9.09
C ASP A 88 9.19 7.41 -10.45
N PRO A 89 9.91 7.66 -11.56
CA PRO A 89 9.29 7.76 -12.88
C PRO A 89 8.92 6.41 -13.51
N HIS A 90 9.31 5.29 -12.92
CA HIS A 90 8.97 3.97 -13.47
C HIS A 90 7.49 3.65 -13.28
N GLU A 91 6.89 3.03 -14.27
CA GLU A 91 5.47 2.64 -14.23
C GLU A 91 5.21 1.51 -13.23
N ILE A 92 6.16 0.58 -13.09
CA ILE A 92 6.07 -0.55 -12.17
C ILE A 92 7.36 -0.62 -11.35
N ILE A 93 7.21 -0.63 -10.03
CA ILE A 93 8.31 -0.70 -9.09
C ILE A 93 8.05 -1.81 -8.09
N GLY A 94 9.04 -2.67 -7.90
CA GLY A 94 9.07 -3.65 -6.82
C GLY A 94 10.02 -3.20 -5.72
N VAL A 95 9.78 -3.71 -4.52
CA VAL A 95 10.62 -3.44 -3.36
C VAL A 95 11.04 -4.76 -2.74
N ALA A 96 12.34 -4.88 -2.45
CA ALA A 96 12.86 -6.07 -1.81
C ALA A 96 12.53 -6.05 -0.32
N ILE A 97 11.94 -7.15 0.17
CA ILE A 97 11.58 -7.33 1.56
C ILE A 97 12.43 -8.45 2.14
N PRO A 98 13.17 -8.22 3.26
CA PRO A 98 13.93 -9.27 3.89
C PRO A 98 13.00 -10.38 4.38
N ASN A 99 13.40 -11.63 4.22
CA ASN A 99 12.65 -12.78 4.73
C ASN A 99 12.94 -12.97 6.23
N THR A 100 12.57 -11.99 7.01
CA THR A 100 12.72 -11.99 8.47
C THR A 100 11.39 -11.52 9.09
N ARG A 101 11.23 -11.72 10.40
CA ARG A 101 10.03 -11.25 11.10
C ARG A 101 9.91 -9.73 11.15
N THR A 102 10.99 -9.02 10.91
CA THR A 102 10.97 -7.57 10.81
C THR A 102 11.06 -7.20 9.33
N TYR A 103 9.93 -6.81 8.75
CA TYR A 103 9.85 -6.46 7.34
C TYR A 103 9.95 -4.96 7.18
N HIS A 104 11.02 -4.51 6.55
CA HIS A 104 11.18 -3.12 6.14
C HIS A 104 11.14 -3.03 4.62
N LEU A 105 10.26 -2.18 4.11
CA LEU A 105 10.23 -1.86 2.69
C LEU A 105 11.51 -1.11 2.31
N ARG A 106 12.26 -1.67 1.36
CA ARG A 106 13.45 -1.04 0.77
C ARG A 106 13.24 -0.93 -0.72
N ALA A 107 13.47 0.25 -1.27
CA ALA A 107 13.41 0.43 -2.71
C ALA A 107 14.49 -0.41 -3.40
N ALA A 108 14.08 -1.36 -4.23
CA ALA A 108 14.98 -2.14 -5.08
C ALA A 108 15.06 -1.45 -6.45
N LEU A 109 15.92 -0.46 -6.52
CA LEU A 109 16.14 0.25 -7.78
C LEU A 109 17.38 -0.28 -8.48
#